data_84e32fc34a765439964ea96df34da462
#
_entry.id   84e32fc34a765439964ea96df34da462
#
_cell.length_a   1.000
_cell.length_b   1.000
_cell.length_c   1.000
_cell.angle_alpha   90.00
_cell.angle_beta   90.00
_cell.angle_gamma   90.00
#
_symmetry.space_group_name_H-M   'P 1'
#
loop_
_entity.id
_entity.type
_entity.pdbx_description
1 polymer ?
#
loop_
_entity_poly.entity_id
_entity_poly.type
_entity_poly.pdbx_seq_one_letter_code
_entity_poly.pdbx_strand_id
1 'polypeptide(L)'
;MKKQYRSDFDRRQNMRKENYEIFYYSDSHFQSVAEHRHDYYEFYFPVSGKIEMEIKGERFPLSNCDAVVVPPHTLHRAVTEDSEKSYCRYVFWISAAYFRKLCANMKGLS
;
A
#
# COMPACT_ATOMS: atom_id res chain seq x y z
N MET A 1 -15.58 2.00 -11.10
CA MET A 1 -14.96 1.90 -9.77
C MET A 1 -15.00 3.24 -9.07
N LYS A 2 -15.29 3.23 -7.80
CA LYS A 2 -15.35 4.47 -7.04
C LYS A 2 -14.03 4.68 -6.30
N LYS A 3 -13.36 5.77 -6.61
CA LYS A 3 -12.13 6.16 -5.94
C LYS A 3 -12.45 6.78 -4.58
N GLN A 4 -11.74 6.38 -3.56
CA GLN A 4 -11.90 6.95 -2.22
C GLN A 4 -10.72 7.87 -1.91
N TYR A 5 -11.05 9.10 -1.49
CA TYR A 5 -10.04 10.07 -1.09
C TYR A 5 -10.15 10.29 0.40
N ARG A 6 -9.00 10.25 1.08
CA ARG A 6 -8.93 10.46 2.52
C ARG A 6 -7.80 11.41 2.83
N SER A 7 -8.01 12.30 3.78
CA SER A 7 -6.95 13.19 4.26
C SER A 7 -6.07 12.50 5.28
N ASP A 8 -6.59 11.50 5.98
CA ASP A 8 -5.88 10.81 7.04
C ASP A 8 -5.86 9.32 6.78
N PHE A 9 -4.81 8.66 7.29
CA PHE A 9 -4.66 7.23 7.19
C PHE A 9 -5.78 6.51 7.94
N ASP A 10 -6.41 5.56 7.26
CA ASP A 10 -7.43 4.70 7.83
C ASP A 10 -6.76 3.41 8.30
N ARG A 11 -6.87 3.11 9.59
CA ARG A 11 -6.25 1.91 10.17
C ARG A 11 -6.99 0.61 9.88
N ARG A 12 -8.03 0.68 9.08
CA ARG A 12 -8.73 -0.52 8.66
C ARG A 12 -7.75 -1.45 7.93
N GLN A 13 -7.73 -2.72 8.32
CA GLN A 13 -6.82 -3.71 7.78
C GLN A 13 -7.54 -4.82 7.02
N ASN A 14 -8.84 -4.71 6.82
CA ASN A 14 -9.63 -5.72 6.12
C ASN A 14 -10.29 -5.13 4.89
N MET A 15 -10.23 -5.86 3.78
CA MET A 15 -10.94 -5.46 2.58
C MET A 15 -12.44 -5.60 2.80
N ARG A 16 -13.19 -4.62 2.29
CA ARG A 16 -14.65 -4.65 2.28
C ARG A 16 -15.20 -5.09 0.94
N LYS A 17 -14.45 -4.85 -0.13
CA LYS A 17 -14.85 -5.27 -1.47
C LYS A 17 -14.23 -6.61 -1.79
N GLU A 18 -14.88 -7.35 -2.70
CA GLU A 18 -14.46 -8.70 -3.02
C GLU A 18 -13.15 -8.76 -3.79
N ASN A 19 -12.97 -7.89 -4.78
CA ASN A 19 -11.85 -8.00 -5.71
C ASN A 19 -10.71 -7.03 -5.42
N TYR A 20 -11.02 -5.75 -5.30
CA TYR A 20 -9.98 -4.75 -5.07
C TYR A 20 -10.56 -3.49 -4.44
N GLU A 21 -9.66 -2.69 -3.84
CA GLU A 21 -9.97 -1.35 -3.32
C GLU A 21 -8.78 -0.45 -3.63
N ILE A 22 -9.07 0.79 -3.98
CA ILE A 22 -8.04 1.78 -4.30
C ILE A 22 -8.24 2.99 -3.42
N PHE A 23 -7.15 3.44 -2.78
CA PHE A 23 -7.16 4.57 -1.87
C PHE A 23 -6.12 5.60 -2.28
N TYR A 24 -6.43 6.86 -2.01
CA TYR A 24 -5.45 7.92 -2.03
C TYR A 24 -5.42 8.55 -0.64
N TYR A 25 -4.23 8.61 -0.06
CA TYR A 25 -4.05 9.22 1.26
C TYR A 25 -3.12 10.42 1.15
N SER A 26 -3.47 11.48 1.88
CA SER A 26 -2.64 12.67 2.00
C SER A 26 -2.64 13.07 3.47
N ASP A 27 -1.51 12.85 4.14
CA ASP A 27 -1.38 13.12 5.57
C ASP A 27 -0.37 14.23 5.79
N SER A 28 -0.73 15.21 6.64
CA SER A 28 0.17 16.29 7.00
C SER A 28 1.10 15.91 8.15
N HIS A 29 0.66 15.00 9.00
CA HIS A 29 1.40 14.57 10.18
C HIS A 29 1.31 13.05 10.32
N PHE A 30 1.79 12.35 9.30
CA PHE A 30 1.74 10.90 9.30
C PHE A 30 2.65 10.33 10.38
N GLN A 31 2.11 9.44 11.19
CA GLN A 31 2.89 8.69 12.16
C GLN A 31 2.97 7.23 11.71
N SER A 32 4.14 6.64 11.93
CA SER A 32 4.33 5.24 11.57
C SER A 32 3.33 4.36 12.32
N VAL A 33 2.81 3.37 11.62
CA VAL A 33 1.87 2.41 12.20
C VAL A 33 2.61 1.17 12.67
N ALA A 34 1.95 0.38 13.48
CA ALA A 34 2.50 -0.89 13.92
C ALA A 34 2.66 -1.84 12.73
N GLU A 35 3.69 -2.66 12.80
CA GLU A 35 3.91 -3.71 11.82
C GLU A 35 2.69 -4.63 11.76
N HIS A 36 2.27 -4.99 10.53
CA HIS A 36 1.06 -5.79 10.33
C HIS A 36 1.18 -6.68 9.09
N ARG A 37 0.24 -7.58 8.95
CA ARG A 37 0.09 -8.43 7.77
C ARG A 37 -1.39 -8.60 7.45
N HIS A 38 -1.68 -8.95 6.20
CA HIS A 38 -3.05 -9.18 5.76
C HIS A 38 -3.05 -10.23 4.64
N ASP A 39 -4.25 -10.69 4.25
CA ASP A 39 -4.40 -11.81 3.32
C ASP A 39 -4.64 -11.38 1.87
N TYR A 40 -4.31 -10.15 1.55
CA TYR A 40 -4.44 -9.60 0.19
C TYR A 40 -3.14 -8.96 -0.24
N TYR A 41 -3.01 -8.69 -1.54
CA TYR A 41 -1.86 -7.96 -2.09
C TYR A 41 -2.03 -6.48 -1.86
N GLU A 42 -0.96 -5.80 -1.51
CA GLU A 42 -0.94 -4.35 -1.42
C GLU A 42 0.06 -3.81 -2.43
N PHE A 43 -0.40 -2.89 -3.27
CA PHE A 43 0.45 -2.15 -4.20
C PHE A 43 0.53 -0.73 -3.69
N TYR A 44 1.73 -0.24 -3.51
CA TYR A 44 1.99 1.02 -2.83
C TYR A 44 2.76 1.95 -3.75
N PHE A 45 2.20 3.15 -3.99
CA PHE A 45 2.78 4.11 -4.92
C PHE A 45 2.96 5.45 -4.21
N PRO A 46 4.17 5.80 -3.73
CA PRO A 46 4.39 7.11 -3.12
C PRO A 46 4.31 8.21 -4.18
N VAL A 47 3.65 9.32 -3.84
CA VAL A 47 3.51 10.48 -4.70
C VAL A 47 4.39 11.62 -4.22
N SER A 48 4.41 11.88 -2.91
CA SER A 48 5.24 12.90 -2.32
C SER A 48 5.55 12.56 -0.86
N GLY A 49 6.65 13.09 -0.38
CA GLY A 49 7.11 12.84 0.98
C GLY A 49 8.26 11.84 1.00
N LYS A 50 8.97 11.80 2.13
CA LYS A 50 10.05 10.84 2.35
C LYS A 50 9.53 9.71 3.23
N ILE A 51 9.59 8.50 2.71
CA ILE A 51 9.06 7.34 3.40
C ILE A 51 9.99 6.16 3.19
N GLU A 52 10.01 5.28 4.17
CA GLU A 52 10.64 3.98 4.04
C GLU A 52 9.58 2.91 4.22
N MET A 53 9.68 1.84 3.46
CA MET A 53 8.85 0.66 3.68
C MET A 53 9.67 -0.36 4.45
N GLU A 54 9.18 -0.79 5.59
CA GLU A 54 9.80 -1.86 6.36
C GLU A 54 9.08 -3.16 6.05
N ILE A 55 9.84 -4.12 5.52
CA ILE A 55 9.30 -5.43 5.14
C ILE A 55 10.16 -6.48 5.82
N LYS A 56 9.53 -7.30 6.65
CA LYS A 56 10.21 -8.35 7.40
C LYS A 56 11.42 -7.81 8.17
N GLY A 57 11.28 -6.61 8.73
CA GLY A 57 12.33 -5.97 9.52
C GLY A 57 13.38 -5.21 8.72
N GLU A 58 13.37 -5.30 7.40
CA GLU A 58 14.31 -4.55 6.55
C GLU A 58 13.64 -3.29 6.01
N ARG A 59 14.38 -2.19 5.98
CA ARG A 59 13.89 -0.90 5.52
C ARG A 59 14.39 -0.58 4.13
N PHE A 60 13.48 -0.13 3.29
CA PHE A 60 13.75 0.25 1.91
C PHE A 60 13.27 1.68 1.69
N PRO A 61 14.18 2.63 1.38
CA PRO A 61 13.74 3.98 1.07
C PRO A 61 12.98 4.00 -0.26
N LEU A 62 11.92 4.79 -0.31
CA LEU A 62 11.09 4.92 -1.51
C LEU A 62 11.20 6.33 -2.06
N SER A 63 11.37 6.44 -3.35
CA SER A 63 11.24 7.70 -4.07
C SER A 63 9.87 7.77 -4.75
N ASN A 64 9.53 8.97 -5.26
CA ASN A 64 8.21 9.21 -5.79
C ASN A 64 7.88 8.41 -7.07
N CYS A 65 8.88 7.80 -7.68
CA CYS A 65 8.66 6.98 -8.88
C CYS A 65 8.69 5.50 -8.59
N ASP A 66 8.88 5.12 -7.34
CA ASP A 66 8.93 3.71 -6.95
C ASP A 66 7.54 3.13 -6.77
N ALA A 67 7.47 1.82 -6.84
CA ALA A 67 6.28 1.06 -6.48
C ALA A 67 6.70 -0.14 -5.65
N VAL A 68 5.92 -0.45 -4.65
CA VAL A 68 6.18 -1.61 -3.79
C VAL A 68 5.00 -2.54 -3.84
N VAL A 69 5.28 -3.83 -3.99
CA VAL A 69 4.25 -4.87 -3.91
C VAL A 69 4.49 -5.67 -2.65
N VAL A 70 3.49 -5.72 -1.79
CA VAL A 70 3.52 -6.50 -0.57
C VAL A 70 2.60 -7.69 -0.75
N PRO A 71 3.15 -8.91 -0.87
CA PRO A 71 2.32 -10.11 -1.02
C PRO A 71 1.53 -10.42 0.26
N PRO A 72 0.49 -11.26 0.15
CA PRO A 72 -0.27 -11.67 1.34
C PRO A 72 0.63 -12.24 2.43
N HIS A 73 0.24 -12.01 3.68
CA HIS A 73 0.88 -12.54 4.88
C HIS A 73 2.31 -12.06 5.13
N THR A 74 2.72 -10.98 4.48
CA THR A 74 4.04 -10.40 4.65
C THR A 74 3.99 -9.27 5.67
N LEU A 75 4.79 -9.37 6.72
CA LEU A 75 4.88 -8.32 7.75
C LEU A 75 5.50 -7.07 7.14
N HIS A 76 4.81 -5.95 7.30
CA HIS A 76 5.26 -4.68 6.73
C HIS A 76 4.66 -3.49 7.44
N ARG A 77 5.26 -2.34 7.24
CA ARG A 77 4.72 -1.04 7.66
C ARG A 77 5.43 0.08 6.91
N ALA A 78 4.73 1.19 6.73
CA ALA A 78 5.35 2.41 6.24
C ALA A 78 5.92 3.19 7.42
N VAL A 79 7.13 3.72 7.26
CA VAL A 79 7.83 4.47 8.30
C VAL A 79 8.26 5.81 7.72
N THR A 80 7.98 6.89 8.44
CA THR A 80 8.44 8.21 8.03
C THR A 80 9.43 8.76 9.06
N GLU A 81 10.48 9.42 8.56
CA GLU A 81 11.46 10.08 9.43
C GLU A 81 11.03 11.50 9.74
N ASP A 82 10.18 12.09 8.92
CA ASP A 82 9.76 13.49 9.08
C ASP A 82 8.23 13.57 9.03
N SER A 83 7.64 13.47 10.21
CA SER A 83 6.19 13.50 10.35
C SER A 83 5.57 14.88 10.09
N GLU A 84 6.38 15.91 9.94
CA GLU A 84 5.87 17.27 9.68
C GLU A 84 5.65 17.53 8.20
N LYS A 85 6.22 16.73 7.32
CA LYS A 85 6.02 16.87 5.89
C LYS A 85 4.80 16.11 5.40
N SER A 86 4.14 16.68 4.41
CA SER A 86 3.02 16.01 3.74
C SER A 86 3.49 14.71 3.12
N TYR A 87 2.66 13.70 3.26
CA TYR A 87 2.94 12.39 2.72
C TYR A 87 1.73 11.92 1.93
N CYS A 88 1.89 11.85 0.61
CA CYS A 88 0.83 11.49 -0.32
C CYS A 88 1.17 10.19 -1.03
N ARG A 89 0.20 9.30 -1.16
CA ARG A 89 0.41 8.00 -1.80
C ARG A 89 -0.90 7.40 -2.28
N TYR A 90 -0.80 6.53 -3.29
CA TYR A 90 -1.88 5.63 -3.68
C TYR A 90 -1.61 4.26 -3.09
N VAL A 91 -2.66 3.60 -2.65
CA VAL A 91 -2.59 2.24 -2.11
C VAL A 91 -3.67 1.41 -2.78
N PHE A 92 -3.27 0.30 -3.39
CA PHE A 92 -4.21 -0.63 -4.02
C PHE A 92 -4.19 -1.94 -3.24
N TRP A 93 -5.35 -2.38 -2.83
CA TRP A 93 -5.54 -3.69 -2.21
C TRP A 93 -6.21 -4.60 -3.23
N ILE A 94 -5.63 -5.75 -3.49
CA ILE A 94 -6.15 -6.71 -4.46
C ILE A 94 -6.23 -8.07 -3.78
N SER A 95 -7.41 -8.68 -3.80
CA SER A 95 -7.58 -10.00 -3.18
C SER A 95 -6.71 -11.04 -3.88
N ALA A 96 -6.26 -12.04 -3.13
CA ALA A 96 -5.40 -13.09 -3.69
C ALA A 96 -6.11 -13.85 -4.81
N ALA A 97 -7.41 -14.10 -4.66
CA ALA A 97 -8.18 -14.79 -5.70
C ALA A 97 -8.27 -13.98 -6.98
N TYR A 98 -8.53 -12.68 -6.86
CA TYR A 98 -8.61 -11.82 -8.04
C TYR A 98 -7.25 -11.66 -8.71
N PHE A 99 -6.19 -11.56 -7.93
CA PHE A 99 -4.84 -11.46 -8.47
C PHE A 99 -4.48 -12.71 -9.28
N ARG A 100 -4.80 -13.91 -8.77
CA ARG A 100 -4.57 -15.14 -9.53
C ARG A 100 -5.35 -15.16 -10.85
N LYS A 101 -6.58 -14.64 -10.82
CA LYS A 101 -7.42 -14.56 -12.01
C LYS A 101 -6.80 -13.64 -13.06
N LEU A 102 -6.29 -12.49 -12.63
CA LEU A 102 -5.61 -11.55 -13.52
C LEU A 102 -4.36 -12.19 -14.14
N CYS A 103 -3.56 -12.87 -13.33
CA CYS A 103 -2.36 -13.54 -13.82
C CYS A 103 -2.67 -14.63 -14.83
N ALA A 104 -3.74 -15.41 -14.60
CA ALA A 104 -4.15 -16.44 -15.54
C ALA A 104 -4.56 -15.84 -16.88
N ASN A 105 -5.23 -14.68 -16.87
CA ASN A 105 -5.64 -14.00 -18.09
C ASN A 105 -4.46 -13.37 -18.84
N MET A 106 -3.37 -13.13 -18.15
CA MET A 106 -2.20 -12.46 -18.71
C MET A 106 -1.06 -13.39 -19.09
N LYS A 107 -1.20 -14.68 -18.88
CA LYS A 107 -0.09 -15.61 -19.08
C LYS A 107 0.45 -15.64 -20.51
N GLY A 108 -0.33 -15.22 -21.47
CA GLY A 108 0.11 -15.11 -22.86
C GLY A 108 0.99 -13.88 -23.13
N LEU A 109 1.15 -13.02 -22.15
CA LEU A 109 1.93 -11.78 -22.28
C LEU A 109 3.36 -11.90 -21.74
N SER A 110 3.69 -13.00 -21.16
CA SER A 110 5.01 -13.20 -20.57
C SER A 110 6.05 -13.60 -21.62
#